data_03410d9564a77279beb397d7a91d04bf
#
_entry.id   03410d9564a77279beb397d7a91d04bf
#
_cell.length_a   1.000
_cell.length_b   1.000
_cell.length_c   1.000
_cell.angle_alpha   90.00
_cell.angle_beta   90.00
_cell.angle_gamma   90.00
#
_symmetry.space_group_name_H-M   'P 1'
#
loop_
_entity.id
_entity.type
_entity.pdbx_description
1 polymer ?
#
loop_
_entity_poly.entity_id
_entity_poly.type
_entity_poly.pdbx_seq_one_letter_code
_entity_poly.pdbx_strand_id
1 'polypeptide(L)'
;MLRVSSYKKTPLRQLSDPLTIVMYHYVRPIFESPYPRIKGLEVDLFREQLKYCCRHYTFVSMPQVVAAAEAEEPLPKHPLLLTFDDGYIDHYQYVLPILLEFKIPGAFYPTACSVLDREMLHANKIHFVLASVSDQKQLTGAMENAIDDARGQCTLLPKTEYRDRFWKASRLDSASVQYCKHLLQHALPEP
;
A
#
# COMPACT_ATOMS: atom_id res chain seq x y z
N MET A 1 1.09 -8.25 -33.51
CA MET A 1 0.29 -7.05 -33.76
C MET A 1 -0.96 -7.17 -32.92
N LEU A 2 -0.93 -6.63 -31.67
CA LEU A 2 -2.04 -6.67 -30.70
C LEU A 2 -3.07 -5.61 -31.13
N ARG A 3 -4.28 -6.03 -31.47
CA ARG A 3 -5.40 -5.11 -31.72
C ARG A 3 -5.81 -4.46 -30.39
N VAL A 4 -5.53 -3.17 -30.23
CA VAL A 4 -6.15 -2.36 -29.18
C VAL A 4 -7.63 -2.22 -29.58
N SER A 5 -8.50 -2.92 -28.87
CA SER A 5 -9.95 -2.75 -29.00
C SER A 5 -10.31 -1.34 -28.51
N SER A 6 -10.93 -0.55 -29.38
CA SER A 6 -11.43 0.77 -29.02
C SER A 6 -12.55 0.61 -27.99
N TYR A 7 -12.29 1.00 -26.75
CA TYR A 7 -13.35 1.13 -25.74
C TYR A 7 -14.38 2.14 -26.22
N LYS A 8 -15.55 1.69 -26.61
CA LYS A 8 -16.71 2.56 -26.78
C LYS A 8 -17.06 3.07 -25.38
N LYS A 9 -17.02 4.39 -25.16
CA LYS A 9 -17.58 5.03 -23.97
C LYS A 9 -19.07 4.78 -23.95
N THR A 10 -19.49 3.73 -23.25
CA THR A 10 -20.90 3.55 -22.89
C THR A 10 -21.26 4.64 -21.88
N PRO A 11 -22.36 5.39 -22.03
CA PRO A 11 -22.77 6.38 -21.07
C PRO A 11 -22.94 5.69 -19.71
N LEU A 12 -22.30 6.25 -18.66
CA LEU A 12 -22.45 5.79 -17.28
C LEU A 12 -23.94 5.73 -16.96
N ARG A 13 -24.51 4.54 -16.96
CA ARG A 13 -25.84 4.31 -16.39
C ARG A 13 -25.74 4.74 -14.93
N GLN A 14 -26.70 5.51 -14.44
CA GLN A 14 -26.80 5.89 -13.05
C GLN A 14 -26.68 4.64 -12.18
N LEU A 15 -25.49 4.39 -11.65
CA LEU A 15 -25.27 3.41 -10.60
C LEU A 15 -26.07 3.95 -9.41
N SER A 16 -27.00 3.19 -8.87
CA SER A 16 -27.87 3.63 -7.77
C SER A 16 -27.06 4.05 -6.53
N ASP A 17 -25.88 3.45 -6.35
CA ASP A 17 -24.94 3.77 -5.27
C ASP A 17 -23.49 3.69 -5.77
N PRO A 18 -22.60 4.60 -5.33
CA PRO A 18 -21.18 4.56 -5.70
C PRO A 18 -20.51 3.33 -5.08
N LEU A 19 -19.63 2.68 -5.85
CA LEU A 19 -18.77 1.62 -5.33
C LEU A 19 -17.77 2.21 -4.31
N THR A 20 -17.78 1.67 -3.10
CA THR A 20 -16.74 1.92 -2.11
C THR A 20 -15.64 0.87 -2.26
N ILE A 21 -14.38 1.30 -2.30
CA ILE A 21 -13.23 0.40 -2.31
C ILE A 21 -12.39 0.69 -1.07
N VAL A 22 -12.16 -0.34 -0.26
CA VAL A 22 -11.25 -0.25 0.89
C VAL A 22 -10.02 -1.09 0.62
N MET A 23 -8.87 -0.41 0.58
CA MET A 23 -7.58 -1.00 0.27
C MET A 23 -6.79 -1.25 1.55
N TYR A 24 -6.23 -2.45 1.67
CA TYR A 24 -5.38 -2.87 2.77
C TYR A 24 -3.98 -3.25 2.27
N HIS A 25 -2.99 -3.00 3.13
CA HIS A 25 -1.61 -3.45 2.96
C HIS A 25 -1.24 -4.37 4.13
N TYR A 26 -0.58 -3.84 5.18
CA TYR A 26 -0.22 -4.63 6.36
C TYR A 26 -1.44 -4.88 7.26
N VAL A 27 -1.83 -6.15 7.44
CA VAL A 27 -2.81 -6.60 8.44
C VAL A 27 -2.16 -7.72 9.26
N ARG A 28 -1.63 -7.40 10.41
CA ARG A 28 -0.85 -8.32 11.24
C ARG A 28 -0.90 -7.96 12.73
N PRO A 29 -0.50 -8.85 13.65
CA PRO A 29 -0.29 -8.49 15.04
C PRO A 29 0.96 -7.60 15.16
N ILE A 30 0.80 -6.30 14.97
CA ILE A 30 1.89 -5.31 14.85
C ILE A 30 2.65 -5.20 16.17
N PHE A 31 1.95 -5.08 17.28
CA PHE A 31 2.57 -4.89 18.59
C PHE A 31 3.39 -6.11 19.06
N GLU A 32 3.06 -7.30 18.60
CA GLU A 32 3.79 -8.54 18.89
C GLU A 32 4.91 -8.81 17.88
N SER A 33 5.00 -8.02 16.81
CA SER A 33 5.99 -8.20 15.75
C SER A 33 7.34 -7.59 16.11
N PRO A 34 8.45 -8.00 15.45
CA PRO A 34 9.74 -7.32 15.58
C PRO A 34 9.72 -5.85 15.10
N TYR A 35 8.63 -5.42 14.47
CA TYR A 35 8.47 -4.08 13.89
C TYR A 35 7.23 -3.36 14.41
N PRO A 36 7.12 -3.08 15.73
CA PRO A 36 5.89 -2.53 16.32
C PRO A 36 5.58 -1.09 15.89
N ARG A 37 6.45 -0.46 15.12
CA ARG A 37 6.25 0.88 14.55
C ARG A 37 5.86 0.88 13.08
N ILE A 38 5.68 -0.29 12.47
CA ILE A 38 5.21 -0.36 11.08
C ILE A 38 3.79 0.19 11.01
N LYS A 39 3.52 1.01 10.00
CA LYS A 39 2.17 1.56 9.78
C LYS A 39 1.31 0.50 9.11
N GLY A 40 0.48 -0.15 9.89
CA GLY A 40 -0.43 -1.19 9.43
C GLY A 40 -1.67 -1.26 10.32
N LEU A 41 -2.47 -2.29 10.14
CA LEU A 41 -3.71 -2.54 10.87
C LEU A 41 -3.55 -3.80 11.72
N GLU A 42 -3.88 -3.69 13.03
CA GLU A 42 -4.00 -4.84 13.93
C GLU A 42 -5.10 -5.79 13.47
N VAL A 43 -4.88 -7.08 13.68
CA VAL A 43 -5.82 -8.13 13.27
C VAL A 43 -7.20 -7.95 13.92
N ASP A 44 -7.24 -7.59 15.20
CA ASP A 44 -8.50 -7.36 15.90
C ASP A 44 -9.23 -6.12 15.37
N LEU A 45 -8.51 -5.05 15.05
CA LEU A 45 -9.10 -3.86 14.43
C LEU A 45 -9.64 -4.17 13.03
N PHE A 46 -8.95 -5.02 12.27
CA PHE A 46 -9.46 -5.48 10.98
C PHE A 46 -10.79 -6.22 11.15
N ARG A 47 -10.91 -7.12 12.12
CA ARG A 47 -12.17 -7.81 12.46
C ARG A 47 -13.29 -6.83 12.81
N GLU A 48 -13.00 -5.83 13.63
CA GLU A 48 -13.98 -4.80 14.01
C GLU A 48 -14.43 -3.96 12.81
N GLN A 49 -13.51 -3.59 11.91
CA GLN A 49 -13.87 -2.92 10.66
C GLN A 49 -14.79 -3.78 9.81
N LEU A 50 -14.50 -5.08 9.65
CA LEU A 50 -15.38 -5.99 8.91
C LEU A 50 -16.77 -6.11 9.54
N LYS A 51 -16.88 -6.22 10.87
CA LYS A 51 -18.16 -6.22 11.59
C LYS A 51 -18.96 -4.94 11.33
N TYR A 52 -18.29 -3.79 11.28
CA TYR A 52 -18.92 -2.53 10.92
C TYR A 52 -19.41 -2.57 9.46
N CYS A 53 -18.55 -2.98 8.54
CA CYS A 53 -18.86 -3.04 7.11
C CYS A 53 -20.03 -3.99 6.81
N CYS A 54 -20.11 -5.14 7.49
CA CYS A 54 -21.24 -6.08 7.34
C CYS A 54 -22.61 -5.46 7.67
N ARG A 55 -22.64 -4.42 8.51
CA ARG A 55 -23.90 -3.75 8.90
C ARG A 55 -24.31 -2.62 7.96
N HIS A 56 -23.36 -2.09 7.18
CA HIS A 56 -23.57 -0.86 6.42
C HIS A 56 -23.39 -1.02 4.91
N TYR A 57 -22.74 -2.11 4.47
CA TYR A 57 -22.37 -2.35 3.08
C TYR A 57 -22.73 -3.75 2.62
N THR A 58 -22.83 -3.90 1.30
CA THR A 58 -22.93 -5.19 0.63
C THR A 58 -21.58 -5.49 -0.03
N PHE A 59 -20.89 -6.54 0.44
CA PHE A 59 -19.62 -6.92 -0.15
C PHE A 59 -19.80 -7.46 -1.56
N VAL A 60 -18.93 -6.99 -2.47
CA VAL A 60 -18.89 -7.42 -3.86
C VAL A 60 -17.50 -7.97 -4.21
N SER A 61 -17.48 -8.93 -5.10
CA SER A 61 -16.23 -9.48 -5.64
C SER A 61 -15.74 -8.65 -6.84
N MET A 62 -14.45 -8.75 -7.17
CA MET A 62 -13.92 -8.10 -8.37
C MET A 62 -14.63 -8.53 -9.67
N PRO A 63 -14.96 -9.83 -9.90
CA PRO A 63 -15.76 -10.22 -11.06
C PRO A 63 -17.11 -9.50 -11.15
N GLN A 64 -17.82 -9.29 -10.04
CA GLN A 64 -19.08 -8.53 -10.03
C GLN A 64 -18.87 -7.06 -10.40
N VAL A 65 -17.75 -6.45 -9.93
CA VAL A 65 -17.42 -5.06 -10.30
C VAL A 65 -17.10 -4.95 -11.79
N VAL A 66 -16.36 -5.91 -12.35
CA VAL A 66 -16.04 -5.95 -13.79
C VAL A 66 -17.31 -6.13 -14.62
N ALA A 67 -18.18 -7.09 -14.27
CA ALA A 67 -19.45 -7.33 -14.94
C ALA A 67 -20.35 -6.08 -14.93
N ALA A 68 -20.43 -5.40 -13.78
CA ALA A 68 -21.20 -4.15 -13.68
C ALA A 68 -20.60 -3.02 -14.55
N ALA A 69 -19.27 -2.94 -14.65
CA ALA A 69 -18.60 -1.96 -15.52
C ALA A 69 -18.82 -2.25 -17.02
N GLU A 70 -18.98 -3.51 -17.39
CA GLU A 70 -19.33 -3.97 -18.75
C GLU A 70 -20.84 -3.89 -19.03
N ALA A 71 -21.63 -3.41 -18.07
CA ALA A 71 -23.07 -3.28 -18.14
C ALA A 71 -23.86 -4.60 -18.23
N GLU A 72 -23.27 -5.69 -17.73
CA GLU A 72 -23.94 -7.00 -17.69
C GLU A 72 -24.92 -7.09 -16.50
N GLU A 73 -24.50 -6.62 -15.30
CA GLU A 73 -25.33 -6.62 -14.09
C GLU A 73 -25.08 -5.39 -13.20
N PRO A 74 -26.12 -4.79 -12.58
CA PRO A 74 -25.93 -3.69 -11.66
C PRO A 74 -25.34 -4.17 -10.32
N LEU A 75 -24.51 -3.35 -9.68
CA LEU A 75 -24.05 -3.61 -8.31
C LEU A 75 -25.22 -3.47 -7.31
N PRO A 76 -25.17 -4.21 -6.18
CA PRO A 76 -26.15 -4.08 -5.12
C PRO A 76 -26.10 -2.69 -4.45
N LYS A 77 -27.02 -2.42 -3.52
CA LYS A 77 -26.99 -1.19 -2.70
C LYS A 77 -25.75 -1.17 -1.80
N HIS A 78 -25.15 0.01 -1.65
CA HIS A 78 -23.95 0.23 -0.82
C HIS A 78 -22.84 -0.79 -1.09
N PRO A 79 -22.37 -0.92 -2.35
CA PRO A 79 -21.39 -1.94 -2.72
C PRO A 79 -20.03 -1.62 -2.14
N LEU A 80 -19.35 -2.63 -1.56
CA LEU A 80 -18.03 -2.54 -0.97
C LEU A 80 -17.11 -3.63 -1.52
N LEU A 81 -16.02 -3.22 -2.15
CA LEU A 81 -14.93 -4.09 -2.56
C LEU A 81 -13.75 -3.96 -1.58
N LEU A 82 -13.24 -5.09 -1.09
CA LEU A 82 -12.00 -5.14 -0.33
C LEU A 82 -10.85 -5.53 -1.25
N THR A 83 -9.75 -4.75 -1.18
CA THR A 83 -8.52 -5.03 -1.92
C THR A 83 -7.33 -5.16 -0.98
N PHE A 84 -6.38 -6.03 -1.33
CA PHE A 84 -5.20 -6.37 -0.53
C PHE A 84 -3.99 -6.34 -1.45
N ASP A 85 -3.12 -5.34 -1.28
CA ASP A 85 -2.02 -5.06 -2.18
C ASP A 85 -0.70 -5.65 -1.68
N ASP A 86 0.30 -5.73 -2.56
CA ASP A 86 1.69 -6.15 -2.33
C ASP A 86 1.92 -7.65 -2.04
N GLY A 87 0.89 -8.45 -1.80
CA GLY A 87 1.02 -9.90 -1.62
C GLY A 87 1.74 -10.33 -0.35
N TYR A 88 1.57 -9.60 0.75
CA TYR A 88 2.17 -9.97 2.05
C TYR A 88 1.71 -11.35 2.53
N ILE A 89 2.60 -12.06 3.23
CA ILE A 89 2.27 -13.31 3.91
C ILE A 89 1.13 -13.14 4.93
N ASP A 90 0.97 -11.94 5.47
CA ASP A 90 -0.12 -11.54 6.36
C ASP A 90 -1.50 -11.81 5.78
N HIS A 91 -1.64 -11.60 4.46
CA HIS A 91 -2.91 -11.81 3.78
C HIS A 91 -3.31 -13.29 3.80
N TYR A 92 -2.35 -14.19 3.71
CA TYR A 92 -2.59 -15.62 3.83
C TYR A 92 -2.79 -16.06 5.28
N GLN A 93 -1.96 -15.55 6.20
CA GLN A 93 -1.96 -16.00 7.59
C GLN A 93 -3.11 -15.43 8.42
N TYR A 94 -3.49 -14.18 8.20
CA TYR A 94 -4.46 -13.46 9.03
C TYR A 94 -5.71 -13.03 8.26
N VAL A 95 -5.57 -12.46 7.07
CA VAL A 95 -6.71 -11.92 6.33
C VAL A 95 -7.59 -13.02 5.77
N LEU A 96 -7.03 -13.96 5.03
CA LEU A 96 -7.80 -15.00 4.35
C LEU A 96 -8.65 -15.84 5.31
N PRO A 97 -8.15 -16.32 6.46
CA PRO A 97 -8.99 -17.05 7.41
C PRO A 97 -10.17 -16.23 7.93
N ILE A 98 -9.95 -14.94 8.17
CA ILE A 98 -11.01 -14.02 8.63
C ILE A 98 -12.06 -13.81 7.53
N LEU A 99 -11.64 -13.56 6.29
CA LEU A 99 -12.58 -13.41 5.18
C LEU A 99 -13.43 -14.67 4.97
N LEU A 100 -12.82 -15.86 5.10
CA LEU A 100 -13.54 -17.14 5.01
C LEU A 100 -14.55 -17.31 6.16
N GLU A 101 -14.19 -16.96 7.40
CA GLU A 101 -15.09 -16.97 8.55
C GLU A 101 -16.31 -16.07 8.32
N PHE A 102 -16.10 -14.87 7.82
CA PHE A 102 -17.17 -13.90 7.53
C PHE A 102 -17.88 -14.17 6.20
N LYS A 103 -17.39 -15.09 5.37
CA LYS A 103 -17.88 -15.37 4.01
C LYS A 103 -17.86 -14.12 3.12
N ILE A 104 -16.80 -13.33 3.22
CA ILE A 104 -16.59 -12.06 2.49
C ILE A 104 -15.58 -12.29 1.37
N PRO A 105 -15.85 -11.81 0.14
CA PRO A 105 -14.87 -11.83 -0.93
C PRO A 105 -13.78 -10.76 -0.72
N GLY A 106 -12.57 -11.04 -1.19
CA GLY A 106 -11.47 -10.08 -1.25
C GLY A 106 -10.71 -10.22 -2.57
N ALA A 107 -10.16 -9.13 -3.08
CA ALA A 107 -9.31 -9.11 -4.26
C ALA A 107 -7.86 -8.90 -3.82
N PHE A 108 -6.96 -9.80 -4.21
CA PHE A 108 -5.55 -9.79 -3.81
C PHE A 108 -4.67 -9.46 -5.00
N TYR A 109 -3.76 -8.51 -4.82
CA TYR A 109 -2.86 -8.00 -5.86
C TYR A 109 -1.39 -8.18 -5.46
N PRO A 110 -0.85 -9.41 -5.53
CA PRO A 110 0.57 -9.63 -5.32
C PRO A 110 1.37 -9.03 -6.47
N THR A 111 2.53 -8.46 -6.15
CA THR A 111 3.42 -7.91 -7.17
C THR A 111 4.19 -9.02 -7.90
N ALA A 112 4.41 -8.86 -9.18
CA ALA A 112 5.11 -9.85 -10.00
C ALA A 112 6.52 -10.14 -9.47
N CYS A 113 7.30 -9.11 -9.11
CA CYS A 113 8.65 -9.26 -8.58
C CYS A 113 8.68 -10.06 -7.26
N SER A 114 7.71 -9.86 -6.38
CA SER A 114 7.65 -10.63 -5.13
C SER A 114 7.35 -12.11 -5.36
N VAL A 115 6.56 -12.45 -6.39
CA VAL A 115 6.19 -13.84 -6.71
C VAL A 115 7.25 -14.52 -7.58
N LEU A 116 7.73 -13.85 -8.63
CA LEU A 116 8.63 -14.44 -9.63
C LEU A 116 10.08 -14.36 -9.20
N ASP A 117 10.51 -13.21 -8.71
CA ASP A 117 11.91 -12.93 -8.39
C ASP A 117 12.23 -13.13 -6.91
N ARG A 118 11.19 -13.34 -6.08
CA ARG A 118 11.28 -13.44 -4.61
C ARG A 118 11.90 -12.20 -3.97
N GLU A 119 11.65 -11.05 -4.56
CA GLU A 119 12.17 -9.77 -4.09
C GLU A 119 11.14 -8.98 -3.30
N MET A 120 11.61 -8.31 -2.26
CA MET A 120 10.80 -7.36 -1.51
C MET A 120 10.77 -6.02 -2.27
N LEU A 121 9.59 -5.42 -2.41
CA LEU A 121 9.45 -4.08 -2.98
C LEU A 121 10.32 -3.05 -2.23
N HIS A 122 10.95 -2.14 -2.94
CA HIS A 122 11.80 -1.09 -2.36
C HIS A 122 11.02 -0.25 -1.33
N ALA A 123 9.76 0.12 -1.63
CA ALA A 123 8.89 0.81 -0.69
C ALA A 123 8.74 0.06 0.63
N ASN A 124 8.61 -1.27 0.58
CA ASN A 124 8.46 -2.11 1.76
C ASN A 124 9.76 -2.21 2.57
N LYS A 125 10.93 -2.33 1.89
CA LYS A 125 12.24 -2.26 2.55
C LYS A 125 12.35 -0.95 3.36
N ILE A 126 11.96 0.18 2.78
CA ILE A 126 11.96 1.49 3.43
C ILE A 126 11.01 1.52 4.64
N HIS A 127 9.81 0.94 4.53
CA HIS A 127 8.88 0.85 5.66
C HIS A 127 9.49 0.08 6.84
N PHE A 128 10.16 -1.03 6.58
CA PHE A 128 10.82 -1.81 7.63
C PHE A 128 12.04 -1.08 8.22
N VAL A 129 12.85 -0.40 7.41
CA VAL A 129 13.95 0.44 7.90
C VAL A 129 13.41 1.53 8.83
N LEU A 130 12.37 2.26 8.43
CA LEU A 130 11.74 3.29 9.24
C LEU A 130 11.13 2.72 10.53
N ALA A 131 10.57 1.51 10.48
CA ALA A 131 10.02 0.84 11.66
C ALA A 131 11.08 0.28 12.61
N SER A 132 12.28 -0.03 12.11
CA SER A 132 13.40 -0.57 12.91
C SER A 132 14.07 0.50 13.76
N VAL A 133 14.13 1.75 13.29
CA VAL A 133 14.88 2.82 13.93
C VAL A 133 13.99 3.66 14.84
N SER A 134 14.32 3.73 16.12
CA SER A 134 13.59 4.54 17.10
C SER A 134 13.86 6.04 16.98
N ASP A 135 15.11 6.41 16.68
CA ASP A 135 15.55 7.79 16.52
C ASP A 135 15.67 8.17 15.04
N GLN A 136 14.69 8.91 14.55
CA GLN A 136 14.66 9.40 13.17
C GLN A 136 15.82 10.37 12.86
N LYS A 137 16.38 11.05 13.85
CA LYS A 137 17.57 11.92 13.65
C LYS A 137 18.80 11.09 13.38
N GLN A 138 18.96 9.96 14.06
CA GLN A 138 20.05 9.03 13.83
C GLN A 138 19.99 8.47 12.39
N LEU A 139 18.79 8.08 11.93
CA LEU A 139 18.60 7.58 10.56
C LEU A 139 18.95 8.64 9.52
N THR A 140 18.41 9.86 9.67
CA THR A 140 18.70 10.95 8.72
C THR A 140 20.18 11.30 8.70
N GLY A 141 20.83 11.34 9.87
CA GLY A 141 22.28 11.58 9.97
C GLY A 141 23.10 10.50 9.27
N ALA A 142 22.76 9.22 9.47
CA ALA A 142 23.42 8.11 8.79
C ALA A 142 23.28 8.18 7.27
N MET A 143 22.09 8.53 6.77
CA MET A 143 21.86 8.70 5.33
C MET A 143 22.64 9.87 4.75
N GLU A 144 22.71 11.01 5.45
CA GLU A 144 23.46 12.18 5.01
C GLU A 144 24.97 11.92 5.00
N ASN A 145 25.49 11.16 5.95
CA ASN A 145 26.87 10.72 5.94
C ASN A 145 27.15 9.79 4.75
N ALA A 146 26.26 8.83 4.49
CA ALA A 146 26.40 7.95 3.32
C ALA A 146 26.37 8.71 1.99
N ILE A 147 25.56 9.78 1.88
CA ILE A 147 25.55 10.65 0.71
C ILE A 147 26.91 11.36 0.56
N ASP A 148 27.45 11.91 1.64
CA ASP A 148 28.75 12.59 1.61
C ASP A 148 29.89 11.63 1.24
N ASP A 149 29.89 10.42 1.76
CA ASP A 149 30.87 9.37 1.47
C ASP A 149 30.81 8.89 0.01
N ALA A 150 29.60 8.79 -0.55
CA ALA A 150 29.40 8.31 -1.92
C ALA A 150 29.65 9.37 -3.01
N ARG A 151 29.83 10.65 -2.66
CA ARG A 151 30.00 11.75 -3.64
C ARG A 151 31.18 11.57 -4.58
N GLY A 152 32.22 10.91 -4.16
CA GLY A 152 33.42 10.63 -5.02
C GLY A 152 33.13 9.53 -6.04
N GLN A 153 32.07 8.77 -5.88
CA GLN A 153 31.73 7.61 -6.70
C GLN A 153 30.46 7.83 -7.56
N CYS A 154 29.56 8.69 -7.08
CA CYS A 154 28.29 8.98 -7.74
C CYS A 154 28.05 10.49 -7.86
N THR A 155 27.31 10.90 -8.89
CA THR A 155 26.87 12.29 -9.06
C THR A 155 25.69 12.56 -8.12
N LEU A 156 26.00 13.04 -6.91
CA LEU A 156 25.00 13.35 -5.88
C LEU A 156 24.99 14.85 -5.56
N LEU A 157 23.81 15.37 -5.26
CA LEU A 157 23.65 16.74 -4.78
C LEU A 157 24.19 16.88 -3.36
N PRO A 158 24.53 18.12 -2.93
CA PRO A 158 24.82 18.41 -1.54
C PRO A 158 23.65 18.04 -0.62
N LYS A 159 23.93 17.50 0.58
CA LYS A 159 22.89 17.17 1.56
C LYS A 159 21.98 18.35 1.93
N THR A 160 22.53 19.57 1.91
CA THR A 160 21.76 20.80 2.13
C THR A 160 20.69 20.98 1.05
N GLU A 161 21.03 20.74 -0.20
CA GLU A 161 20.08 20.85 -1.32
C GLU A 161 18.99 19.77 -1.25
N TYR A 162 19.33 18.53 -0.86
CA TYR A 162 18.34 17.50 -0.60
C TYR A 162 17.40 17.89 0.56
N ARG A 163 17.93 18.50 1.65
CA ARG A 163 17.12 18.99 2.75
C ARG A 163 16.17 20.10 2.30
N ASP A 164 16.63 21.08 1.57
CA ASP A 164 15.81 22.19 1.08
C ASP A 164 14.65 21.70 0.21
N ARG A 165 14.90 20.67 -0.60
CA ARG A 165 13.90 20.08 -1.49
C ARG A 165 12.88 19.20 -0.76
N PHE A 166 13.34 18.33 0.15
CA PHE A 166 12.54 17.21 0.63
C PHE A 166 12.20 17.23 2.13
N TRP A 167 12.77 18.16 2.92
CA TRP A 167 12.50 18.27 4.36
C TRP A 167 11.16 18.99 4.61
N LYS A 168 10.05 18.32 4.27
CA LYS A 168 8.69 18.86 4.42
C LYS A 168 7.79 17.80 5.02
N ALA A 169 7.06 18.17 6.09
CA ALA A 169 6.07 17.27 6.68
C ALA A 169 4.86 17.10 5.75
N SER A 170 4.26 15.92 5.79
CA SER A 170 2.96 15.62 5.16
C SER A 170 1.87 15.43 6.21
N ARG A 171 0.65 15.17 5.76
CA ARG A 171 -0.46 14.80 6.66
C ARG A 171 -0.16 13.54 7.48
N LEU A 172 0.60 12.60 6.91
CA LEU A 172 0.80 11.27 7.49
C LEU A 172 2.19 11.05 8.07
N ASP A 173 3.19 11.84 7.66
CA ASP A 173 4.59 11.64 7.99
C ASP A 173 5.25 12.95 8.45
N SER A 174 6.16 12.83 9.43
CA SER A 174 7.04 13.94 9.83
C SER A 174 8.00 14.32 8.70
N ALA A 175 8.61 15.51 8.78
CA ALA A 175 9.57 15.98 7.78
C ALA A 175 10.76 15.03 7.63
N SER A 176 11.26 14.44 8.72
CA SER A 176 12.34 13.46 8.71
C SER A 176 11.96 12.17 7.97
N VAL A 177 10.75 11.66 8.20
CA VAL A 177 10.24 10.47 7.51
C VAL A 177 10.04 10.73 6.01
N GLN A 178 9.45 11.87 5.65
CA GLN A 178 9.31 12.27 4.25
C GLN A 178 10.65 12.41 3.56
N TYR A 179 11.61 13.04 4.23
CA TYR A 179 12.98 13.19 3.73
C TYR A 179 13.62 11.83 3.43
N CYS A 180 13.57 10.87 4.38
CA CYS A 180 14.08 9.53 4.18
C CYS A 180 13.40 8.81 3.01
N LYS A 181 12.06 8.89 2.93
CA LYS A 181 11.30 8.29 1.82
C LYS A 181 11.72 8.85 0.48
N HIS A 182 11.75 10.19 0.33
CA HIS A 182 12.12 10.83 -0.93
C HIS A 182 13.55 10.53 -1.37
N LEU A 183 14.50 10.52 -0.43
CA LEU A 183 15.87 10.14 -0.74
C LEU A 183 15.94 8.71 -1.29
N LEU A 184 15.37 7.74 -0.56
CA LEU A 184 15.51 6.32 -0.89
C LEU A 184 14.63 5.87 -2.07
N GLN A 185 13.54 6.58 -2.37
CA GLN A 185 12.62 6.21 -3.46
C GLN A 185 12.90 6.92 -4.77
N HIS A 186 13.44 8.15 -4.73
CA HIS A 186 13.42 9.01 -5.91
C HIS A 186 14.73 9.78 -6.17
N ALA A 187 15.54 10.02 -5.17
CA ALA A 187 16.67 10.96 -5.29
C ALA A 187 18.04 10.29 -5.33
N LEU A 188 18.20 9.14 -4.71
CA LEU A 188 19.43 8.38 -4.73
C LEU A 188 19.42 7.34 -5.85
N PRO A 189 20.57 7.05 -6.48
CA PRO A 189 20.66 5.98 -7.46
C PRO A 189 20.32 4.63 -6.82
N GLU A 190 19.68 3.77 -7.59
CA GLU A 190 19.51 2.36 -7.20
C GLU A 190 20.87 1.65 -7.24
N PRO A 191 21.09 0.68 -6.33
CA PRO A 191 22.34 -0.09 -6.29
C PRO A 191 22.55 -0.98 -7.51
#